data_24283c72a616fbe3e568f303c7cc769c
#
_entry.id   24283c72a616fbe3e568f303c7cc769c
#
_cell.length_a   1.000
_cell.length_b   1.000
_cell.length_c   1.000
_cell.angle_alpha   90.00
_cell.angle_beta   90.00
_cell.angle_gamma   90.00
#
_symmetry.space_group_name_H-M   'P 1'
#
loop_
_entity.id
_entity.type
_entity.pdbx_description
1 polymer ?
#
loop_
_entity_poly.entity_id
_entity_poly.type
_entity_poly.pdbx_seq_one_letter_code
_entity_poly.pdbx_strand_id
1 'polypeptide(L)'
;MKKLLIIAGLLALCIGASAQEKCYSVKSGIVTMQMNMMGQDIVQQLYFDDYGVKQANVLEFRGRKMRSIEVDGKNVMVDDAAKTATRMPAMGGGMGMGAGMPGGNINFLNLDEKTIKKNRIKEEGQEEIAGKMCTKYTYRTMMMGQAMNITAWVYKGITLKTSLKTDFGEMGSSAIKFEEDVQIDPAMFIVPEGIEIQEMDMSRMGPPMGGGF
;
A
#
# COMPACT_ATOMS: atom_id res chain seq x y z
N MET A 1 -19.06 47.59 46.59
CA MET A 1 -18.24 46.40 46.47
C MET A 1 -18.87 45.50 45.38
N LYS A 2 -18.39 45.64 44.16
CA LYS A 2 -18.91 44.90 42.98
C LYS A 2 -17.97 43.72 42.73
N LYS A 3 -18.46 42.48 42.91
CA LYS A 3 -17.74 41.27 42.61
C LYS A 3 -17.85 40.98 41.10
N LEU A 4 -16.73 41.08 40.40
CA LEU A 4 -16.58 40.75 39.00
C LEU A 4 -16.36 39.23 38.87
N LEU A 5 -17.34 38.50 38.33
CA LEU A 5 -17.25 37.10 38.00
C LEU A 5 -16.59 36.97 36.61
N ILE A 6 -15.36 36.52 36.57
CA ILE A 6 -14.67 36.16 35.33
C ILE A 6 -15.06 34.69 34.97
N ILE A 7 -15.93 34.55 33.98
CA ILE A 7 -16.23 33.25 33.38
C ILE A 7 -15.14 32.98 32.32
N ALA A 8 -14.17 32.14 32.67
CA ALA A 8 -13.19 31.65 31.73
C ALA A 8 -13.88 30.59 30.84
N GLY A 9 -14.23 30.99 29.63
CA GLY A 9 -14.74 30.08 28.61
C GLY A 9 -13.64 29.17 28.12
N LEU A 10 -13.72 27.89 28.49
CA LEU A 10 -12.86 26.81 27.97
C LEU A 10 -13.29 26.51 26.54
N LEU A 11 -12.62 27.12 25.57
CA LEU A 11 -12.81 26.82 24.15
C LEU A 11 -12.14 25.45 23.89
N ALA A 12 -12.91 24.37 23.95
CA ALA A 12 -12.48 23.06 23.52
C ALA A 12 -12.31 23.12 21.99
N LEU A 13 -11.06 23.28 21.53
CA LEU A 13 -10.70 23.04 20.14
C LEU A 13 -10.87 21.53 19.88
N CYS A 14 -12.02 21.13 19.37
CA CYS A 14 -12.18 19.84 18.70
C CYS A 14 -11.34 19.89 17.43
N ILE A 15 -10.06 19.54 17.52
CA ILE A 15 -9.27 19.18 16.36
C ILE A 15 -9.93 17.92 15.82
N GLY A 16 -10.76 18.08 14.80
CA GLY A 16 -11.33 16.96 14.06
C GLY A 16 -10.19 16.18 13.40
N ALA A 17 -9.65 15.18 14.10
CA ALA A 17 -8.88 14.14 13.47
C ALA A 17 -9.84 13.47 12.48
N SER A 18 -9.67 13.73 11.18
CA SER A 18 -10.32 12.91 10.17
C SER A 18 -9.82 11.49 10.39
N ALA A 19 -10.71 10.62 10.91
CA ALA A 19 -10.36 9.22 11.11
C ALA A 19 -10.00 8.65 9.74
N GLN A 20 -8.75 8.24 9.58
CA GLN A 20 -8.29 7.61 8.37
C GLN A 20 -9.10 6.32 8.18
N GLU A 21 -9.58 6.10 6.96
CA GLU A 21 -10.51 4.99 6.67
C GLU A 21 -9.80 3.66 6.84
N LYS A 22 -10.44 2.73 7.55
CA LYS A 22 -9.96 1.35 7.70
C LYS A 22 -9.96 0.66 6.35
N CYS A 23 -8.86 -0.01 6.03
CA CYS A 23 -8.69 -0.78 4.80
C CYS A 23 -8.95 -2.27 5.00
N TYR A 24 -8.79 -2.77 6.24
CA TYR A 24 -8.83 -4.20 6.58
C TYR A 24 -9.76 -4.46 7.76
N SER A 25 -10.34 -5.68 7.83
CA SER A 25 -11.09 -6.16 9.01
C SER A 25 -10.19 -6.82 10.05
N VAL A 26 -8.91 -7.01 9.76
CA VAL A 26 -7.89 -7.53 10.67
C VAL A 26 -7.14 -6.35 11.27
N LYS A 27 -6.89 -6.38 12.59
CA LYS A 27 -6.28 -5.24 13.29
C LYS A 27 -4.83 -5.04 12.88
N SER A 28 -4.04 -6.11 12.87
CA SER A 28 -2.61 -6.08 12.56
C SER A 28 -2.19 -7.38 11.88
N GLY A 29 -1.09 -7.36 11.13
CA GLY A 29 -0.59 -8.57 10.52
C GLY A 29 0.64 -8.39 9.65
N ILE A 30 1.19 -9.55 9.25
CA ILE A 30 2.32 -9.64 8.32
C ILE A 30 1.93 -10.57 7.20
N VAL A 31 1.95 -10.06 5.97
CA VAL A 31 1.77 -10.86 4.76
C VAL A 31 3.11 -11.02 4.06
N THR A 32 3.61 -12.24 3.93
CA THR A 32 4.80 -12.53 3.13
C THR A 32 4.35 -12.95 1.74
N MET A 33 4.72 -12.19 0.75
CA MET A 33 4.37 -12.38 -0.66
C MET A 33 5.60 -12.77 -1.47
N GLN A 34 5.41 -13.66 -2.43
CA GLN A 34 6.40 -14.01 -3.43
C GLN A 34 5.92 -13.55 -4.80
N MET A 35 6.80 -12.94 -5.56
CA MET A 35 6.59 -12.60 -6.97
C MET A 35 7.76 -13.13 -7.79
N ASN A 36 7.49 -13.55 -9.01
CA ASN A 36 8.54 -13.87 -9.97
C ASN A 36 8.72 -12.68 -10.94
N MET A 37 9.92 -12.15 -11.00
CA MET A 37 10.28 -11.09 -11.92
C MET A 37 11.50 -11.52 -12.73
N MET A 38 11.33 -11.67 -14.03
CA MET A 38 12.40 -12.07 -14.95
C MET A 38 13.15 -13.36 -14.52
N GLY A 39 12.41 -14.35 -13.99
CA GLY A 39 12.96 -15.61 -13.52
C GLY A 39 13.63 -15.57 -12.15
N GLN A 40 13.55 -14.45 -11.43
CA GLN A 40 14.02 -14.32 -10.05
C GLN A 40 12.82 -14.22 -9.10
N ASP A 41 12.85 -15.00 -8.03
CA ASP A 41 11.88 -14.90 -6.97
C ASP A 41 12.24 -13.75 -6.04
N ILE A 42 11.30 -12.83 -5.87
CA ILE A 42 11.42 -11.70 -4.99
C ILE A 42 10.42 -11.89 -3.86
N VAL A 43 10.89 -11.73 -2.63
CA VAL A 43 10.05 -11.78 -1.43
C VAL A 43 9.80 -10.37 -0.94
N GLN A 44 8.53 -10.08 -0.71
CA GLN A 44 8.06 -8.82 -0.13
C GLN A 44 7.23 -9.12 1.12
N GLN A 45 7.33 -8.27 2.13
CA GLN A 45 6.51 -8.36 3.33
C GLN A 45 5.69 -7.07 3.49
N LEU A 46 4.36 -7.23 3.61
CA LEU A 46 3.47 -6.17 4.03
C LEU A 46 3.27 -6.29 5.54
N TYR A 47 3.66 -5.27 6.27
CA TYR A 47 3.33 -5.06 7.68
C TYR A 47 2.18 -4.07 7.76
N PHE A 48 1.17 -4.37 8.58
CA PHE A 48 0.08 -3.42 8.79
C PHE A 48 -0.40 -3.43 10.25
N ASP A 49 -0.89 -2.28 10.71
CA ASP A 49 -1.50 -2.09 12.02
C ASP A 49 -2.69 -1.13 11.91
N ASP A 50 -3.47 -1.04 12.98
CA ASP A 50 -4.65 -0.19 13.07
C ASP A 50 -5.62 -0.38 11.88
N TYR A 51 -5.91 -1.66 11.56
CA TYR A 51 -6.82 -2.04 10.47
C TYR A 51 -6.36 -1.55 9.07
N GLY A 52 -5.06 -1.50 8.87
CA GLY A 52 -4.45 -1.06 7.60
C GLY A 52 -4.33 0.46 7.45
N VAL A 53 -4.58 1.22 8.51
CA VAL A 53 -4.27 2.67 8.55
C VAL A 53 -2.77 2.90 8.54
N LYS A 54 -2.01 2.03 9.22
CA LYS A 54 -0.56 2.02 9.18
C LYS A 54 -0.08 0.85 8.33
N GLN A 55 0.74 1.13 7.34
CA GLN A 55 1.29 0.12 6.45
C GLN A 55 2.76 0.38 6.16
N ALA A 56 3.53 -0.70 6.08
CA ALA A 56 4.91 -0.68 5.63
C ALA A 56 5.16 -1.89 4.73
N ASN A 57 5.75 -1.67 3.57
CA ASN A 57 6.18 -2.72 2.68
C ASN A 57 7.69 -2.85 2.72
N VAL A 58 8.18 -4.04 3.01
CA VAL A 58 9.61 -4.34 3.03
C VAL A 58 9.91 -5.23 1.84
N LEU A 59 10.77 -4.74 0.98
CA LEU A 59 11.30 -5.47 -0.16
C LEU A 59 12.75 -5.81 0.11
N GLU A 60 13.11 -7.09 -0.02
CA GLU A 60 14.50 -7.51 -0.02
C GLU A 60 14.92 -7.89 -1.44
N PHE A 61 15.88 -7.14 -1.97
CA PHE A 61 16.42 -7.38 -3.30
C PHE A 61 17.95 -7.30 -3.28
N ARG A 62 18.62 -8.37 -3.70
CA ARG A 62 20.09 -8.48 -3.73
C ARG A 62 20.75 -8.15 -2.38
N GLY A 63 20.15 -8.60 -1.27
CA GLY A 63 20.66 -8.37 0.08
C GLY A 63 20.45 -6.97 0.63
N ARG A 64 19.76 -6.08 -0.10
CA ARG A 64 19.34 -4.77 0.40
C ARG A 64 17.86 -4.82 0.78
N LYS A 65 17.57 -4.32 1.98
CA LYS A 65 16.18 -4.15 2.45
C LYS A 65 15.78 -2.70 2.25
N MET A 66 14.71 -2.50 1.53
CA MET A 66 14.07 -1.20 1.36
C MET A 66 12.67 -1.27 1.96
N ARG A 67 12.31 -0.26 2.71
CA ARG A 67 11.01 -0.16 3.36
C ARG A 67 10.25 1.04 2.78
N SER A 68 9.04 0.79 2.33
CA SER A 68 8.14 1.83 1.85
C SER A 68 7.03 2.05 2.86
N ILE A 69 6.88 3.28 3.33
CA ILE A 69 5.87 3.70 4.31
C ILE A 69 5.11 4.93 3.80
N GLU A 70 3.93 5.18 4.34
CA GLU A 70 3.20 6.42 4.07
C GLU A 70 3.47 7.44 5.18
N VAL A 71 3.90 8.64 4.79
CA VAL A 71 4.10 9.79 5.69
C VAL A 71 3.37 10.98 5.10
N ASP A 72 2.42 11.56 5.85
CA ASP A 72 1.59 12.70 5.41
C ASP A 72 0.88 12.45 4.06
N GLY A 73 0.34 11.23 3.86
CA GLY A 73 -0.34 10.84 2.64
C GLY A 73 0.59 10.67 1.42
N LYS A 74 1.90 10.65 1.64
CA LYS A 74 2.90 10.47 0.60
C LYS A 74 3.77 9.25 0.89
N ASN A 75 4.12 8.53 -0.15
CA ASN A 75 4.99 7.37 -0.05
C ASN A 75 6.44 7.80 0.16
N VAL A 76 7.08 7.24 1.19
CA VAL A 76 8.48 7.46 1.51
C VAL A 76 9.20 6.11 1.48
N MET A 77 10.23 6.01 0.67
CA MET A 77 11.13 4.87 0.63
C MET A 77 12.27 5.10 1.61
N VAL A 78 12.45 4.19 2.55
CA VAL A 78 13.50 4.22 3.57
C VAL A 78 14.49 3.09 3.29
N ASP A 79 15.76 3.44 3.18
CA ASP A 79 16.90 2.51 3.19
C ASP A 79 17.57 2.62 4.55
N ASP A 80 17.25 1.70 5.45
CA ASP A 80 17.77 1.73 6.83
C ASP A 80 19.29 1.50 6.88
N ALA A 81 19.85 0.76 5.91
CA ALA A 81 21.28 0.49 5.84
C ALA A 81 22.08 1.72 5.32
N ALA A 82 21.54 2.39 4.31
CA ALA A 82 22.15 3.61 3.77
C ALA A 82 21.80 4.85 4.60
N LYS A 83 20.89 4.75 5.58
CA LYS A 83 20.34 5.86 6.37
C LYS A 83 19.81 6.99 5.49
N THR A 84 19.00 6.63 4.49
CA THR A 84 18.36 7.57 3.58
C THR A 84 16.85 7.35 3.54
N ALA A 85 16.12 8.46 3.36
CA ALA A 85 14.68 8.43 3.13
C ALA A 85 14.37 9.31 1.91
N THR A 86 13.64 8.78 0.95
CA THR A 86 13.30 9.50 -0.27
C THR A 86 11.80 9.52 -0.46
N ARG A 87 11.22 10.71 -0.59
CA ARG A 87 9.81 10.87 -0.90
C ARG A 87 9.58 10.61 -2.38
N MET A 88 8.74 9.62 -2.63
CA MET A 88 8.37 9.25 -3.98
C MET A 88 7.28 10.21 -4.49
N PRO A 89 7.41 10.71 -5.73
CA PRO A 89 6.32 11.48 -6.32
C PRO A 89 5.06 10.64 -6.42
N ALA A 90 3.91 11.27 -6.26
CA ALA A 90 2.63 10.63 -6.54
C ALA A 90 2.56 10.30 -8.03
N MET A 91 3.07 9.15 -8.42
CA MET A 91 2.88 8.64 -9.78
C MET A 91 1.42 8.27 -9.93
N GLY A 92 0.70 9.08 -10.70
CA GLY A 92 -0.69 8.84 -11.03
C GLY A 92 -0.88 7.43 -11.55
N GLY A 93 -1.59 6.59 -10.78
CA GLY A 93 -1.87 5.21 -11.15
C GLY A 93 -1.05 4.14 -10.43
N GLY A 94 -0.84 4.26 -9.11
CA GLY A 94 -0.60 3.08 -8.27
C GLY A 94 0.75 2.36 -8.39
N MET A 95 1.80 3.04 -8.81
CA MET A 95 3.18 2.55 -8.61
C MET A 95 3.75 2.99 -7.25
N GLY A 96 2.91 3.22 -6.26
CA GLY A 96 3.36 3.21 -4.88
C GLY A 96 3.77 1.78 -4.56
N MET A 97 5.06 1.53 -4.31
CA MET A 97 5.52 0.24 -3.74
C MET A 97 4.88 -0.02 -2.36
N GLY A 98 4.00 0.87 -1.91
CA GLY A 98 3.28 0.82 -0.65
C GLY A 98 2.08 -0.12 -0.61
N ALA A 99 1.48 -0.45 -1.72
CA ALA A 99 0.41 -1.44 -1.77
C ALA A 99 0.74 -2.64 -2.65
N GLY A 100 2.02 -2.83 -2.97
CA GLY A 100 2.55 -4.04 -3.60
C GLY A 100 1.98 -4.44 -4.96
N MET A 101 1.02 -3.66 -5.52
CA MET A 101 0.26 -4.18 -6.64
C MET A 101 -0.23 -3.13 -7.62
N PRO A 102 -0.27 -3.45 -8.92
CA PRO A 102 -0.96 -2.66 -9.92
C PRO A 102 -2.44 -2.50 -9.55
N GLY A 103 -2.91 -1.27 -9.39
CA GLY A 103 -4.31 -0.97 -9.05
C GLY A 103 -4.57 -0.52 -7.62
N GLY A 104 -3.55 -0.24 -6.86
CA GLY A 104 -3.43 -0.09 -5.41
C GLY A 104 -4.27 0.90 -4.63
N ASN A 105 -5.42 1.38 -5.09
CA ASN A 105 -6.27 2.27 -4.30
C ASN A 105 -7.73 1.79 -4.22
N ILE A 106 -7.95 0.48 -4.35
CA ILE A 106 -9.28 -0.07 -4.17
C ILE A 106 -9.40 -0.57 -2.74
N ASN A 107 -10.23 0.08 -1.93
CA ASN A 107 -10.59 -0.42 -0.61
C ASN A 107 -11.63 -1.54 -0.78
N PHE A 108 -11.16 -2.79 -0.83
CA PHE A 108 -12.04 -3.96 -0.98
C PHE A 108 -12.91 -4.24 0.25
N LEU A 109 -12.62 -3.60 1.40
CA LEU A 109 -13.48 -3.70 2.57
C LEU A 109 -14.76 -2.89 2.39
N ASN A 110 -14.67 -1.73 1.70
CA ASN A 110 -15.75 -0.76 1.51
C ASN A 110 -15.90 -0.41 0.02
N LEU A 111 -16.36 -1.39 -0.78
CA LEU A 111 -16.60 -1.16 -2.21
C LEU A 111 -17.91 -0.39 -2.41
N ASP A 112 -17.81 0.87 -2.82
CA ASP A 112 -18.97 1.66 -3.25
C ASP A 112 -19.32 1.43 -4.72
N GLU A 113 -20.55 1.76 -5.11
CA GLU A 113 -21.02 1.58 -6.48
C GLU A 113 -20.21 2.37 -7.51
N LYS A 114 -19.69 3.54 -7.15
CA LYS A 114 -18.88 4.38 -8.03
C LYS A 114 -17.56 3.71 -8.34
N THR A 115 -16.89 3.16 -7.31
CA THR A 115 -15.64 2.41 -7.43
C THR A 115 -15.83 1.14 -8.24
N ILE A 116 -16.91 0.39 -8.00
CA ILE A 116 -17.27 -0.82 -8.76
C ILE A 116 -17.45 -0.47 -10.25
N LYS A 117 -18.27 0.53 -10.56
CA LYS A 117 -18.53 0.95 -11.96
C LYS A 117 -17.28 1.50 -12.65
N LYS A 118 -16.52 2.37 -11.96
CA LYS A 118 -15.30 2.99 -12.51
C LYS A 118 -14.25 1.94 -12.89
N ASN A 119 -14.02 0.98 -12.01
CA ASN A 119 -12.97 -0.03 -12.20
C ASN A 119 -13.52 -1.33 -12.79
N ARG A 120 -14.82 -1.40 -13.11
CA ARG A 120 -15.48 -2.62 -13.64
C ARG A 120 -15.23 -3.84 -12.77
N ILE A 121 -15.32 -3.67 -11.44
CA ILE A 121 -15.06 -4.75 -10.49
C ILE A 121 -16.14 -5.82 -10.62
N LYS A 122 -15.72 -7.08 -10.71
CA LYS A 122 -16.59 -8.25 -10.70
C LYS A 122 -16.06 -9.26 -9.71
N GLU A 123 -16.96 -9.86 -8.95
CA GLU A 123 -16.65 -11.01 -8.10
C GLU A 123 -16.77 -12.29 -8.94
N GLU A 124 -15.79 -13.18 -8.85
CA GLU A 124 -15.71 -14.41 -9.66
C GLU A 124 -15.63 -15.70 -8.82
N GLY A 125 -15.95 -15.63 -7.52
CA GLY A 125 -15.95 -16.78 -6.62
C GLY A 125 -14.86 -16.71 -5.55
N GLN A 126 -14.44 -17.87 -5.05
CA GLN A 126 -13.51 -17.97 -3.92
C GLN A 126 -12.40 -18.96 -4.21
N GLU A 127 -11.21 -18.71 -3.64
CA GLU A 127 -10.03 -19.58 -3.73
C GLU A 127 -9.20 -19.44 -2.45
N GLU A 128 -8.61 -20.53 -1.98
CA GLU A 128 -7.74 -20.50 -0.80
C GLU A 128 -6.33 -20.02 -1.17
N ILE A 129 -5.83 -19.00 -0.47
CA ILE A 129 -4.48 -18.46 -0.61
C ILE A 129 -3.83 -18.36 0.77
N ALA A 130 -2.67 -18.97 0.96
CA ALA A 130 -1.94 -19.00 2.23
C ALA A 130 -2.83 -19.41 3.45
N GLY A 131 -3.71 -20.41 3.25
CA GLY A 131 -4.62 -20.90 4.28
C GLY A 131 -5.82 -20.00 4.58
N LYS A 132 -6.10 -19.01 3.70
CA LYS A 132 -7.23 -18.09 3.85
C LYS A 132 -8.16 -18.18 2.66
N MET A 133 -9.48 -18.33 2.91
CA MET A 133 -10.48 -18.28 1.86
C MET A 133 -10.66 -16.86 1.36
N CYS A 134 -10.18 -16.57 0.16
CA CYS A 134 -10.21 -15.26 -0.47
C CYS A 134 -11.35 -15.15 -1.46
N THR A 135 -11.98 -13.98 -1.53
CA THR A 135 -12.89 -13.65 -2.63
C THR A 135 -12.06 -13.19 -3.83
N LYS A 136 -12.34 -13.77 -4.99
CA LYS A 136 -11.67 -13.44 -6.25
C LYS A 136 -12.41 -12.31 -6.95
N TYR A 137 -11.69 -11.25 -7.25
CA TYR A 137 -12.19 -10.09 -8.00
C TYR A 137 -11.42 -9.92 -9.30
N THR A 138 -12.12 -9.57 -10.37
CA THR A 138 -11.50 -9.02 -11.58
C THR A 138 -11.86 -7.56 -11.71
N TYR A 139 -10.89 -6.74 -12.11
CA TYR A 139 -11.12 -5.31 -12.30
C TYR A 139 -10.16 -4.71 -13.33
N ARG A 140 -10.50 -3.51 -13.81
CA ARG A 140 -9.71 -2.77 -14.78
C ARG A 140 -9.09 -1.53 -14.14
N THR A 141 -7.82 -1.32 -14.37
CA THR A 141 -7.10 -0.13 -13.94
C THR A 141 -6.28 0.46 -15.09
N MET A 142 -5.84 1.70 -14.91
CA MET A 142 -4.90 2.34 -15.83
C MET A 142 -3.50 2.26 -15.26
N MET A 143 -2.55 1.72 -16.02
CA MET A 143 -1.15 1.66 -15.66
C MET A 143 -0.31 2.17 -16.84
N MET A 144 0.52 3.19 -16.62
CA MET A 144 1.33 3.84 -17.68
C MET A 144 0.51 4.25 -18.91
N GLY A 145 -0.73 4.73 -18.71
CA GLY A 145 -1.63 5.14 -19.79
C GLY A 145 -2.35 3.99 -20.50
N GLN A 146 -2.07 2.73 -20.15
CA GLN A 146 -2.71 1.56 -20.71
C GLN A 146 -3.72 0.97 -19.74
N ALA A 147 -4.82 0.45 -20.27
CA ALA A 147 -5.84 -0.22 -19.45
C ALA A 147 -5.46 -1.68 -19.27
N MET A 148 -5.29 -2.08 -18.00
CA MET A 148 -4.89 -3.42 -17.60
C MET A 148 -6.04 -4.11 -16.87
N ASN A 149 -6.21 -5.42 -17.12
CA ASN A 149 -7.13 -6.25 -16.40
C ASN A 149 -6.36 -7.01 -15.31
N ILE A 150 -6.80 -6.86 -14.08
CA ILE A 150 -6.16 -7.47 -12.91
C ILE A 150 -7.14 -8.42 -12.26
N THR A 151 -6.63 -9.55 -11.79
CA THR A 151 -7.33 -10.44 -10.89
C THR A 151 -6.70 -10.33 -9.51
N ALA A 152 -7.51 -10.11 -8.47
CA ALA A 152 -7.09 -10.06 -7.08
C ALA A 152 -7.87 -11.06 -6.23
N TRP A 153 -7.19 -11.69 -5.31
CA TRP A 153 -7.76 -12.57 -4.29
C TRP A 153 -7.66 -11.87 -2.95
N VAL A 154 -8.80 -11.56 -2.37
CA VAL A 154 -8.92 -10.66 -1.23
C VAL A 154 -9.50 -11.38 -0.03
N TYR A 155 -8.83 -11.30 1.10
CA TYR A 155 -9.28 -11.79 2.40
C TYR A 155 -9.44 -10.60 3.35
N LYS A 156 -10.64 -10.36 3.85
CA LYS A 156 -10.93 -9.28 4.82
C LYS A 156 -10.36 -7.89 4.41
N GLY A 157 -10.44 -7.56 3.12
CA GLY A 157 -9.90 -6.32 2.55
C GLY A 157 -8.42 -6.41 2.13
N ILE A 158 -7.68 -7.43 2.56
CA ILE A 158 -6.26 -7.61 2.27
C ILE A 158 -6.10 -8.43 0.99
N THR A 159 -5.37 -7.91 0.02
CA THR A 159 -5.05 -8.65 -1.21
C THR A 159 -3.92 -9.65 -0.94
N LEU A 160 -4.21 -10.94 -1.03
CA LEU A 160 -3.23 -12.01 -0.80
C LEU A 160 -2.63 -12.58 -2.09
N LYS A 161 -3.26 -12.36 -3.25
CA LYS A 161 -2.71 -12.75 -4.55
C LYS A 161 -3.20 -11.79 -5.62
N THR A 162 -2.35 -11.51 -6.59
CA THR A 162 -2.76 -10.81 -7.81
C THR A 162 -2.21 -11.52 -9.03
N SER A 163 -2.90 -11.33 -10.14
CA SER A 163 -2.48 -11.76 -11.45
C SER A 163 -2.83 -10.69 -12.46
N LEU A 164 -1.88 -10.40 -13.32
CA LEU A 164 -1.98 -9.49 -14.45
C LEU A 164 -1.56 -10.24 -15.71
N LYS A 165 -2.48 -10.39 -16.67
CA LYS A 165 -2.16 -10.95 -17.98
C LYS A 165 -1.65 -9.85 -18.88
N THR A 166 -0.47 -10.05 -19.43
CA THR A 166 0.17 -9.17 -20.41
C THR A 166 0.50 -9.96 -21.67
N ASP A 167 0.85 -9.26 -22.73
CA ASP A 167 1.32 -9.89 -23.97
C ASP A 167 2.62 -10.68 -23.80
N PHE A 168 3.38 -10.42 -22.72
CA PHE A 168 4.62 -11.08 -22.36
C PHE A 168 4.42 -12.24 -21.35
N GLY A 169 3.17 -12.57 -21.02
CA GLY A 169 2.83 -13.61 -20.05
C GLY A 169 2.05 -13.10 -18.85
N GLU A 170 1.92 -13.97 -17.86
CA GLU A 170 1.24 -13.66 -16.60
C GLU A 170 2.26 -13.15 -15.57
N MET A 171 1.99 -12.00 -15.01
CA MET A 171 2.75 -11.39 -13.92
C MET A 171 1.88 -11.32 -12.68
N GLY A 172 2.46 -11.49 -11.51
CA GLY A 172 1.70 -11.37 -10.28
C GLY A 172 2.52 -11.70 -9.05
N SER A 173 1.84 -11.67 -7.93
CA SER A 173 2.40 -12.10 -6.66
C SER A 173 1.37 -12.93 -5.88
N SER A 174 1.84 -13.77 -4.99
CA SER A 174 1.00 -14.60 -4.13
C SER A 174 1.57 -14.64 -2.73
N ALA A 175 0.68 -14.51 -1.74
CA ALA A 175 1.06 -14.73 -0.36
C ALA A 175 1.46 -16.19 -0.16
N ILE A 176 2.61 -16.37 0.47
CA ILE A 176 3.12 -17.67 0.92
C ILE A 176 2.93 -17.86 2.41
N LYS A 177 2.70 -16.76 3.15
CA LYS A 177 2.41 -16.76 4.58
C LYS A 177 1.57 -15.55 4.96
N PHE A 178 0.62 -15.74 5.88
CA PHE A 178 -0.12 -14.64 6.49
C PHE A 178 -0.28 -14.87 8.00
N GLU A 179 0.19 -13.93 8.79
CA GLU A 179 0.11 -13.90 10.26
C GLU A 179 -0.84 -12.78 10.67
N GLU A 180 -1.96 -13.14 11.32
CA GLU A 180 -2.97 -12.19 11.81
C GLU A 180 -2.74 -11.86 13.28
N ASP A 181 -3.17 -10.66 13.71
CA ASP A 181 -3.21 -10.19 15.10
C ASP A 181 -1.85 -10.28 15.81
N VAL A 182 -0.77 -10.07 15.05
CA VAL A 182 0.60 -10.03 15.58
C VAL A 182 0.98 -8.62 16.01
N GLN A 183 1.82 -8.53 17.05
CA GLN A 183 2.36 -7.25 17.48
C GLN A 183 3.45 -6.79 16.49
N ILE A 184 3.25 -5.61 15.90
CA ILE A 184 4.22 -4.99 14.98
C ILE A 184 4.97 -3.90 15.72
N ASP A 185 6.28 -3.85 15.54
CA ASP A 185 7.09 -2.75 16.07
C ASP A 185 6.65 -1.43 15.42
N PRO A 186 6.24 -0.42 16.21
CA PRO A 186 5.87 0.89 15.66
C PRO A 186 6.95 1.54 14.78
N ALA A 187 8.23 1.23 15.02
CA ALA A 187 9.34 1.70 14.20
C ALA A 187 9.23 1.28 12.71
N MET A 188 8.45 0.25 12.42
CA MET A 188 8.18 -0.17 11.03
C MET A 188 7.44 0.88 10.21
N PHE A 189 6.68 1.76 10.86
CA PHE A 189 5.78 2.71 10.20
C PHE A 189 6.29 4.15 10.20
N ILE A 190 7.51 4.39 10.68
CA ILE A 190 8.08 5.74 10.78
C ILE A 190 9.47 5.79 10.10
N VAL A 191 9.86 6.98 9.69
CA VAL A 191 11.26 7.26 9.31
C VAL A 191 12.10 7.31 10.57
N PRO A 192 13.25 6.60 10.65
CA PRO A 192 14.12 6.66 11.82
C PRO A 192 14.58 8.08 12.15
N GLU A 193 14.77 8.37 13.43
CA GLU A 193 15.29 9.67 13.88
C GLU A 193 16.67 9.98 13.23
N GLY A 194 16.85 11.25 12.87
CA GLY A 194 18.09 11.71 12.25
C GLY A 194 18.21 11.43 10.75
N ILE A 195 17.22 10.80 10.13
CA ILE A 195 17.13 10.64 8.67
C ILE A 195 16.22 11.73 8.11
N GLU A 196 16.80 12.61 7.29
CA GLU A 196 16.06 13.64 6.57
C GLU A 196 15.39 13.07 5.33
N ILE A 197 14.10 13.40 5.13
CA ILE A 197 13.34 12.98 3.96
C ILE A 197 13.71 13.89 2.79
N GLN A 198 14.34 13.31 1.77
CA GLN A 198 14.70 13.99 0.52
C GLN A 198 13.56 13.84 -0.50
N GLU A 199 13.27 14.90 -1.25
CA GLU A 199 12.37 14.80 -2.41
C GLU A 199 13.11 14.12 -3.57
N MET A 200 12.43 13.21 -4.26
CA MET A 200 13.02 12.58 -5.46
C MET A 200 13.17 13.62 -6.57
N ASP A 201 14.40 13.83 -7.00
CA ASP A 201 14.72 14.70 -8.14
C ASP A 201 14.44 13.96 -9.46
N MET A 202 13.26 14.17 -10.03
CA MET A 202 12.87 13.57 -11.31
C MET A 202 13.72 14.05 -12.49
N SER A 203 14.44 15.17 -12.36
CA SER A 203 15.31 15.68 -13.44
C SER A 203 16.55 14.82 -13.68
N ARG A 204 16.91 14.02 -12.67
CA ARG A 204 18.02 13.04 -12.76
C ARG A 204 17.60 11.69 -13.33
N MET A 205 16.32 11.42 -13.38
CA MET A 205 15.81 10.29 -14.17
C MET A 205 15.80 10.76 -15.62
N GLY A 206 16.70 10.23 -16.44
CA GLY A 206 16.71 10.48 -17.89
C GLY A 206 15.31 10.31 -18.48
N PRO A 207 15.04 10.85 -19.67
CA PRO A 207 13.74 10.74 -20.31
C PRO A 207 13.32 9.25 -20.28
N PRO A 208 12.03 8.94 -20.03
CA PRO A 208 11.55 7.56 -20.08
C PRO A 208 12.04 7.01 -21.42
N MET A 209 12.69 5.84 -21.39
CA MET A 209 13.10 5.18 -22.64
C MET A 209 11.86 4.94 -23.46
N GLY A 210 11.46 5.97 -24.20
CA GLY A 210 10.44 5.91 -25.22
C GLY A 210 10.98 4.99 -26.29
N GLY A 211 10.33 3.84 -26.45
CA GLY A 211 10.63 2.90 -27.50
C GLY A 211 10.64 3.65 -28.83
N GLY A 212 11.84 3.83 -29.37
CA GLY A 212 12.03 3.96 -30.78
C GLY A 212 12.02 2.55 -31.36
N PHE A 213 10.96 2.26 -32.07
CA PHE A 213 10.96 1.40 -33.26
C PHE A 213 9.71 1.76 -34.06
#